data_a11833df81968bd12c14857baf3a4317
#
_entry.id   a11833df81968bd12c14857baf3a4317
#
_cell.length_a   1.000
_cell.length_b   1.000
_cell.length_c   1.000
_cell.angle_alpha   90.00
_cell.angle_beta   90.00
_cell.angle_gamma   90.00
#
_symmetry.space_group_name_H-M   'P 1'
#
loop_
_entity.id
_entity.type
_entity.pdbx_description
1 polymer ?
#
loop_
_entity_poly.entity_id
_entity_poly.type
_entity_poly.pdbx_seq_one_letter_code
_entity_poly.pdbx_strand_id
1 'polypeptide(L)'
;NCNLHHLQMYYKKKIILKLKSRADEGGYEKNLSYLNSIMPSDLDWSVTIDSKNDNELIAKSCCVISAPSTLTFKSIQLSIPTVVINDSGQIGLFNDFCGLVDINSVDQYRLKIFENLIMQESNGNLLNDFILKTIKGGSNFSSTKIMIKELEKISNEI
;
A
#
# COMPACT_ATOMS: atom_id res chain seq x y z
N ASN A 1 -15.66 -11.36 -4.55
CA ASN A 1 -14.80 -12.13 -5.47
C ASN A 1 -14.54 -11.42 -6.81
N CYS A 2 -15.46 -10.58 -7.29
CA CYS A 2 -15.36 -9.99 -8.63
C CYS A 2 -14.12 -9.08 -8.84
N ASN A 3 -13.60 -8.43 -7.81
CA ASN A 3 -12.55 -7.42 -7.96
C ASN A 3 -11.15 -7.98 -8.16
N LEU A 4 -10.79 -9.08 -7.51
CA LEU A 4 -9.48 -9.68 -7.67
C LEU A 4 -9.31 -10.22 -9.11
N HIS A 5 -10.37 -10.79 -9.68
CA HIS A 5 -10.38 -11.19 -11.10
C HIS A 5 -10.21 -9.98 -12.04
N HIS A 6 -10.95 -8.89 -11.79
CA HIS A 6 -10.82 -7.70 -12.62
C HIS A 6 -9.41 -7.10 -12.54
N LEU A 7 -8.83 -7.02 -11.34
CA LEU A 7 -7.45 -6.55 -11.17
C LEU A 7 -6.47 -7.48 -11.88
N GLN A 8 -6.63 -8.80 -11.75
CA GLN A 8 -5.75 -9.76 -12.42
C GLN A 8 -5.89 -9.69 -13.94
N MET A 9 -7.11 -9.56 -14.46
CA MET A 9 -7.35 -9.40 -15.91
C MET A 9 -6.75 -8.10 -16.44
N TYR A 10 -6.92 -7.00 -15.70
CA TYR A 10 -6.42 -5.69 -16.11
C TYR A 10 -4.90 -5.64 -16.14
N TYR A 11 -4.27 -6.00 -15.02
CA TYR A 11 -2.81 -5.95 -14.90
C TYR A 11 -2.09 -7.14 -15.55
N LYS A 12 -2.79 -8.24 -15.83
CA LYS A 12 -2.21 -9.51 -16.33
C LYS A 12 -1.06 -10.00 -15.43
N LYS A 13 -1.22 -9.87 -14.13
CA LYS A 13 -0.21 -10.20 -13.12
C LYS A 13 -0.79 -11.08 -12.03
N LYS A 14 0.09 -11.87 -11.44
CA LYS A 14 -0.21 -12.69 -10.28
C LYS A 14 -0.52 -11.81 -9.05
N ILE A 15 -1.48 -12.24 -8.24
CA ILE A 15 -1.80 -11.61 -6.98
C ILE A 15 -0.90 -12.17 -5.89
N ILE A 16 -0.20 -11.30 -5.17
CA ILE A 16 0.65 -11.68 -4.05
C ILE A 16 0.05 -11.15 -2.76
N LEU A 17 -0.34 -12.06 -1.87
CA LEU A 17 -0.86 -11.73 -0.55
C LEU A 17 0.30 -11.76 0.45
N LYS A 18 0.64 -10.59 0.99
CA LYS A 18 1.66 -10.49 2.02
C LYS A 18 1.01 -10.56 3.40
N LEU A 19 1.36 -11.59 4.16
CA LEU A 19 0.94 -11.75 5.54
C LEU A 19 2.03 -11.27 6.49
N LYS A 20 1.64 -10.59 7.59
CA LYS A 20 2.53 -10.40 8.73
C LYS A 20 2.57 -11.70 9.54
N SER A 21 3.76 -12.25 9.77
CA SER A 21 3.93 -13.30 10.77
C SER A 21 3.91 -12.66 12.16
N ARG A 22 2.84 -12.87 12.90
CA ARG A 22 2.91 -12.75 14.36
C ARG A 22 3.33 -14.13 14.86
N ALA A 23 4.54 -14.23 15.36
CA ALA A 23 5.17 -15.48 15.79
C ALA A 23 4.39 -16.23 16.88
N ASP A 24 3.54 -15.54 17.59
CA ASP A 24 2.91 -15.94 18.85
C ASP A 24 1.54 -16.63 18.68
N GLU A 25 0.97 -16.71 17.46
CA GLU A 25 -0.44 -17.12 17.33
C GLU A 25 -0.67 -18.37 16.46
N GLY A 26 0.38 -19.09 16.05
CA GLY A 26 0.20 -20.18 15.05
C GLY A 26 -0.45 -19.66 13.75
N GLY A 27 -0.34 -18.34 13.52
CA GLY A 27 -1.23 -17.58 12.67
C GLY A 27 -1.03 -17.81 11.18
N TYR A 28 0.17 -18.27 10.75
CA TYR A 28 0.41 -18.45 9.32
C TYR A 28 -0.43 -19.56 8.71
N GLU A 29 -0.37 -20.75 9.29
CA GLU A 29 -1.10 -21.91 8.75
C GLU A 29 -2.62 -21.71 8.81
N LYS A 30 -3.11 -21.10 9.91
CA LYS A 30 -4.52 -20.77 10.07
C LYS A 30 -4.98 -19.75 9.03
N ASN A 31 -4.18 -18.69 8.82
CA ASN A 31 -4.47 -17.67 7.82
C ASN A 31 -4.38 -18.24 6.39
N LEU A 32 -3.40 -19.09 6.11
CA LEU A 32 -3.27 -19.75 4.82
C LEU A 32 -4.46 -20.68 4.55
N SER A 33 -4.88 -21.47 5.54
CA SER A 33 -6.06 -22.32 5.43
C SER A 33 -7.32 -21.51 5.17
N TYR A 34 -7.51 -20.40 5.88
CA TYR A 34 -8.62 -19.49 5.64
C TYR A 34 -8.57 -18.88 4.22
N LEU A 35 -7.43 -18.39 3.79
CA LEU A 35 -7.28 -17.85 2.43
C LEU A 35 -7.58 -18.89 1.37
N ASN A 36 -7.08 -20.11 1.51
CA ASN A 36 -7.39 -21.22 0.60
C ASN A 36 -8.89 -21.53 0.53
N SER A 37 -9.64 -21.30 1.62
CA SER A 37 -11.09 -21.55 1.65
C SER A 37 -11.91 -20.45 0.98
N ILE A 38 -11.40 -19.22 0.88
CA ILE A 38 -12.14 -18.06 0.36
C ILE A 38 -11.67 -17.57 -1.01
N MET A 39 -10.42 -17.86 -1.37
CA MET A 39 -9.87 -17.44 -2.66
C MET A 39 -10.42 -18.29 -3.80
N PRO A 40 -10.84 -17.67 -4.91
CA PRO A 40 -11.27 -18.40 -6.08
C PRO A 40 -10.16 -19.29 -6.64
N SER A 41 -10.53 -20.50 -7.05
CA SER A 41 -9.59 -21.51 -7.56
C SER A 41 -9.00 -21.17 -8.92
N ASP A 42 -9.64 -20.27 -9.65
CA ASP A 42 -9.25 -19.80 -10.99
C ASP A 42 -8.38 -18.52 -10.96
N LEU A 43 -8.08 -17.98 -9.77
CA LEU A 43 -7.13 -16.90 -9.60
C LEU A 43 -5.69 -17.40 -9.52
N ASP A 44 -4.77 -16.75 -10.24
CA ASP A 44 -3.34 -16.94 -10.02
C ASP A 44 -2.87 -16.08 -8.84
N TRP A 45 -2.66 -16.71 -7.72
CA TRP A 45 -2.24 -16.05 -6.50
C TRP A 45 -1.21 -16.84 -5.71
N SER A 46 -0.54 -16.17 -4.80
CA SER A 46 0.37 -16.80 -3.83
C SER A 46 0.44 -15.99 -2.54
N VAL A 47 0.95 -16.62 -1.50
CA VAL A 47 1.19 -16.00 -0.20
C VAL A 47 2.68 -15.84 0.02
N THR A 48 3.08 -14.71 0.58
CA THR A 48 4.43 -14.50 1.10
C THR A 48 4.36 -14.05 2.56
N ILE A 49 5.35 -14.46 3.35
CA ILE A 49 5.51 -14.00 4.73
C ILE A 49 6.48 -12.82 4.75
N ASP A 50 6.58 -12.12 5.88
CA ASP A 50 7.54 -11.04 6.08
C ASP A 50 8.90 -11.40 5.49
N SER A 51 9.24 -10.80 4.38
CA SER A 51 10.46 -11.06 3.66
C SER A 51 11.44 -9.92 3.89
N LYS A 52 12.73 -10.27 3.92
CA LYS A 52 13.82 -9.26 3.91
C LYS A 52 13.79 -8.39 2.64
N ASN A 53 12.96 -8.73 1.66
CA ASN A 53 12.89 -8.11 0.32
C ASN A 53 11.58 -7.34 0.05
N ASP A 54 10.94 -6.77 1.08
CA ASP A 54 9.70 -6.00 0.90
C ASP A 54 9.83 -4.86 -0.12
N ASN A 55 10.97 -4.19 -0.13
CA ASN A 55 11.24 -3.12 -1.11
C ASN A 55 11.26 -3.65 -2.56
N GLU A 56 11.83 -4.81 -2.76
CA GLU A 56 11.89 -5.45 -4.09
C GLU A 56 10.51 -5.93 -4.53
N LEU A 57 9.75 -6.52 -3.62
CA LEU A 57 8.38 -6.95 -3.88
C LEU A 57 7.51 -5.77 -4.30
N ILE A 58 7.58 -4.66 -3.55
CA ILE A 58 6.82 -3.44 -3.88
C ILE A 58 7.28 -2.89 -5.23
N ALA A 59 8.60 -2.76 -5.47
CA ALA A 59 9.13 -2.18 -6.70
C ALA A 59 8.75 -2.97 -7.97
N LYS A 60 8.45 -4.26 -7.83
CA LYS A 60 7.99 -5.14 -8.93
C LYS A 60 6.46 -5.19 -9.05
N SER A 61 5.73 -4.57 -8.15
CA SER A 61 4.26 -4.56 -8.15
C SER A 61 3.71 -3.55 -9.16
N CYS A 62 2.62 -3.89 -9.83
CA CYS A 62 1.88 -2.95 -10.68
C CYS A 62 0.98 -2.05 -9.85
N CYS A 63 0.45 -2.56 -8.76
CA CYS A 63 -0.33 -1.79 -7.78
C CYS A 63 -0.17 -2.41 -6.38
N VAL A 64 -0.50 -1.62 -5.37
CA VAL A 64 -0.49 -2.04 -3.95
C VAL A 64 -1.83 -1.73 -3.31
N ILE A 65 -2.41 -2.69 -2.61
CA ILE A 65 -3.62 -2.53 -1.81
C ILE A 65 -3.27 -2.96 -0.38
N SER A 66 -3.42 -2.06 0.57
CA SER A 66 -3.02 -2.34 1.97
C SER A 66 -3.84 -1.55 2.98
N ALA A 67 -3.83 -1.98 4.24
CA ALA A 67 -4.16 -1.11 5.36
C ALA A 67 -3.09 -0.03 5.54
N PRO A 68 -3.36 1.06 6.29
CA PRO A 68 -2.38 2.10 6.60
C PRO A 68 -1.09 1.50 7.18
N SER A 69 0.04 1.71 6.52
CA SER A 69 1.33 1.15 6.94
C SER A 69 2.52 1.92 6.35
N THR A 70 3.71 1.70 6.91
CA THR A 70 4.96 2.25 6.36
C THR A 70 5.27 1.73 4.95
N LEU A 71 4.86 0.49 4.63
CA LEU A 71 5.02 -0.07 3.29
C LEU A 71 4.15 0.63 2.26
N THR A 72 2.99 1.16 2.68
CA THR A 72 2.11 1.98 1.83
C THR A 72 2.82 3.27 1.40
N PHE A 73 3.51 3.95 2.32
CA PHE A 73 4.33 5.12 1.96
C PHE A 73 5.42 4.77 0.95
N LYS A 74 6.01 3.59 1.09
CA LYS A 74 7.04 3.15 0.15
C LYS A 74 6.50 2.94 -1.26
N SER A 75 5.33 2.35 -1.42
CA SER A 75 4.70 2.19 -2.74
C SER A 75 4.38 3.55 -3.37
N ILE A 76 3.85 4.49 -2.58
CA ILE A 76 3.57 5.85 -3.05
C ILE A 76 4.86 6.58 -3.47
N GLN A 77 5.94 6.48 -2.68
CA GLN A 77 7.25 7.04 -3.03
C GLN A 77 7.83 6.48 -4.33
N LEU A 78 7.54 5.24 -4.65
CA LEU A 78 7.95 4.60 -5.90
C LEU A 78 6.97 4.88 -7.06
N SER A 79 5.98 5.77 -6.84
CA SER A 79 4.94 6.11 -7.82
C SER A 79 4.15 4.90 -8.30
N ILE A 80 3.97 3.89 -7.42
CA ILE A 80 3.18 2.71 -7.72
C ILE A 80 1.73 3.00 -7.31
N PRO A 81 0.74 2.80 -8.19
CA PRO A 81 -0.67 2.96 -7.87
C PRO A 81 -1.03 2.25 -6.57
N THR A 82 -1.57 2.98 -5.61
CA THR A 82 -1.75 2.48 -4.25
C THR A 82 -3.15 2.80 -3.73
N VAL A 83 -3.79 1.82 -3.14
CA VAL A 83 -5.04 1.98 -2.39
C VAL A 83 -4.83 1.66 -0.93
N VAL A 84 -5.29 2.55 -0.07
CA VAL A 84 -5.29 2.39 1.38
C VAL A 84 -6.70 2.07 1.85
N ILE A 85 -6.87 0.92 2.45
CA ILE A 85 -8.15 0.48 2.99
C ILE A 85 -8.25 0.91 4.45
N ASN A 86 -9.25 1.75 4.73
CA ASN A 86 -9.58 2.16 6.09
C ASN A 86 -10.69 1.27 6.64
N ASP A 87 -10.33 0.38 7.56
CA ASP A 87 -11.27 -0.51 8.26
C ASP A 87 -11.52 -0.11 9.72
N SER A 88 -10.59 0.66 10.29
CA SER A 88 -10.59 0.97 11.73
C SER A 88 -10.83 2.45 12.07
N GLY A 89 -10.96 3.31 11.06
CA GLY A 89 -11.04 4.78 11.24
C GLY A 89 -9.70 5.43 11.64
N GLN A 90 -8.64 4.66 11.84
CA GLN A 90 -7.31 5.17 12.21
C GLN A 90 -6.43 5.32 10.97
N ILE A 91 -6.67 6.34 10.18
CA ILE A 91 -5.96 6.56 8.91
C ILE A 91 -4.72 7.46 9.04
N GLY A 92 -4.59 8.20 10.15
CA GLY A 92 -3.40 9.00 10.47
C GLY A 92 -2.99 9.93 9.31
N LEU A 93 -1.79 9.72 8.79
CA LEU A 93 -1.22 10.54 7.71
C LEU A 93 -1.88 10.32 6.34
N PHE A 94 -2.79 9.35 6.19
CA PHE A 94 -3.46 9.06 4.91
C PHE A 94 -4.79 9.79 4.72
N ASN A 95 -5.19 10.70 5.65
CA ASN A 95 -6.47 11.41 5.58
C ASN A 95 -6.74 12.07 4.22
N ASP A 96 -5.72 12.71 3.65
CA ASP A 96 -5.82 13.42 2.36
C ASP A 96 -5.30 12.60 1.18
N PHE A 97 -5.12 11.29 1.37
CA PHE A 97 -4.63 10.44 0.30
C PHE A 97 -5.73 10.13 -0.71
N CYS A 98 -5.48 10.42 -1.97
CA CYS A 98 -6.44 10.20 -3.06
C CYS A 98 -6.85 8.73 -3.25
N GLY A 99 -6.02 7.78 -2.83
CA GLY A 99 -6.28 6.34 -2.85
C GLY A 99 -6.88 5.78 -1.57
N LEU A 100 -7.37 6.63 -0.66
CA LEU A 100 -8.04 6.17 0.56
C LEU A 100 -9.46 5.67 0.25
N VAL A 101 -9.78 4.48 0.75
CA VAL A 101 -11.08 3.84 0.58
C VAL A 101 -11.62 3.35 1.92
N ASP A 102 -12.76 3.89 2.34
CA ASP A 102 -13.47 3.46 3.54
C ASP A 102 -14.33 2.22 3.28
N ILE A 103 -14.29 1.24 4.18
CA ILE A 103 -15.04 -0.02 4.06
C ILE A 103 -16.52 0.11 4.43
N ASN A 104 -17.01 1.28 4.80
CA ASN A 104 -18.36 1.49 5.36
C ASN A 104 -19.53 1.05 4.44
N SER A 105 -19.27 0.70 3.17
CA SER A 105 -20.25 0.05 2.30
C SER A 105 -19.58 -0.97 1.38
N VAL A 106 -19.85 -2.25 1.61
CA VAL A 106 -19.20 -3.39 0.93
C VAL A 106 -19.31 -3.35 -0.59
N ASP A 107 -20.37 -2.82 -1.16
CA ASP A 107 -20.58 -2.82 -2.61
C ASP A 107 -19.91 -1.63 -3.32
N GLN A 108 -19.83 -0.46 -2.68
CA GLN A 108 -19.16 0.72 -3.26
C GLN A 108 -17.63 0.64 -3.15
N TYR A 109 -17.12 -0.01 -2.14
CA TYR A 109 -15.72 -0.17 -1.86
C TYR A 109 -14.96 -0.88 -3.01
N ARG A 110 -15.58 -1.87 -3.63
CA ARG A 110 -14.97 -2.64 -4.72
C ARG A 110 -14.71 -1.80 -5.98
N LEU A 111 -15.70 -1.03 -6.38
CA LEU A 111 -15.57 -0.11 -7.51
C LEU A 111 -14.52 0.97 -7.22
N LYS A 112 -14.55 1.56 -6.04
CA LYS A 112 -13.61 2.61 -5.63
C LYS A 112 -12.16 2.18 -5.65
N ILE A 113 -11.83 0.93 -5.31
CA ILE A 113 -10.46 0.42 -5.42
C ILE A 113 -9.98 0.52 -6.87
N PHE A 114 -10.74 -0.01 -7.80
CA PHE A 114 -10.35 -0.04 -9.21
C PHE A 114 -10.29 1.37 -9.81
N GLU A 115 -11.29 2.19 -9.55
CA GLU A 115 -11.33 3.59 -10.00
C GLU A 115 -10.11 4.39 -9.50
N ASN A 116 -9.75 4.25 -8.22
CA ASN A 116 -8.59 4.93 -7.66
C ASN A 116 -7.27 4.47 -8.28
N LEU A 117 -7.10 3.19 -8.55
CA LEU A 117 -5.91 2.68 -9.23
C LEU A 117 -5.79 3.25 -10.65
N ILE A 118 -6.86 3.21 -11.44
CA ILE A 118 -6.89 3.78 -12.80
C ILE A 118 -6.65 5.29 -12.79
N MET A 119 -7.27 6.01 -11.85
CA MET A 119 -7.06 7.45 -11.72
C MET A 119 -5.60 7.79 -11.44
N GLN A 120 -4.93 7.04 -10.57
CA GLN A 120 -3.51 7.26 -10.26
C GLN A 120 -2.60 6.92 -11.44
N GLU A 121 -2.90 5.87 -12.20
CA GLU A 121 -2.17 5.56 -13.44
C GLU A 121 -2.33 6.66 -14.50
N SER A 122 -3.54 7.20 -14.63
CA SER A 122 -3.84 8.26 -15.60
C SER A 122 -3.24 9.61 -15.19
N ASN A 123 -3.01 9.84 -13.89
CA ASN A 123 -2.45 11.06 -13.33
C ASN A 123 -1.36 10.76 -12.32
N GLY A 124 -0.15 10.48 -12.81
CA GLY A 124 1.01 10.14 -11.97
C GLY A 124 1.44 11.23 -10.97
N ASN A 125 0.95 12.47 -11.11
CA ASN A 125 1.25 13.55 -10.18
C ASN A 125 0.53 13.39 -8.82
N LEU A 126 -0.61 12.67 -8.78
CA LEU A 126 -1.40 12.53 -7.55
C LEU A 126 -0.59 11.93 -6.38
N LEU A 127 0.23 10.93 -6.66
CA LEU A 127 1.07 10.29 -5.65
C LEU A 127 2.18 11.23 -5.17
N ASN A 128 2.81 11.94 -6.10
CA ASN A 128 3.85 12.91 -5.79
C ASN A 128 3.31 14.10 -4.99
N ASP A 129 2.14 14.62 -5.34
CA ASP A 129 1.47 15.70 -4.61
C ASP A 129 1.16 15.30 -3.17
N PHE A 130 0.70 14.08 -2.94
CA PHE A 130 0.50 13.56 -1.59
C PHE A 130 1.80 13.51 -0.80
N ILE A 131 2.89 13.00 -1.39
CA ILE A 131 4.20 12.94 -0.74
C ILE A 131 4.72 14.34 -0.42
N LEU A 132 4.61 15.29 -1.33
CA LEU A 132 5.01 16.68 -1.12
C LEU A 132 4.25 17.33 0.04
N LYS A 133 2.95 17.12 0.13
CA LYS A 133 2.10 17.66 1.20
C LYS A 133 2.40 17.02 2.54
N THR A 134 2.59 15.69 2.57
CA THR A 134 2.66 14.91 3.80
C THR A 134 4.07 14.89 4.40
N ILE A 135 5.10 14.82 3.57
CA ILE A 135 6.50 14.58 4.00
C ILE A 135 7.40 15.80 3.69
N LYS A 136 6.87 16.86 3.08
CA LYS A 136 7.61 18.09 2.72
C LYS A 136 8.91 17.86 1.95
N GLY A 137 8.90 16.93 0.98
CA GLY A 137 10.14 16.63 0.25
C GLY A 137 9.95 15.82 -1.03
N GLY A 138 8.76 15.34 -1.30
CA GLY A 138 8.44 14.57 -2.50
C GLY A 138 9.10 13.19 -2.55
N SER A 139 9.03 12.55 -3.70
CA SER A 139 9.55 11.20 -3.93
C SER A 139 11.08 11.09 -3.78
N ASN A 140 11.81 12.19 -3.94
CA ASN A 140 13.28 12.27 -3.80
C ASN A 140 13.73 12.65 -2.38
N PHE A 141 12.83 12.57 -1.42
CA PHE A 141 13.09 12.95 -0.05
C PHE A 141 14.08 11.99 0.64
N SER A 142 15.11 12.55 1.24
CA SER A 142 16.01 11.85 2.15
C SER A 142 15.77 12.35 3.57
N SER A 143 15.11 11.52 4.39
CA SER A 143 14.91 11.80 5.82
C SER A 143 16.22 12.12 6.54
N THR A 144 17.32 11.50 6.12
CA THR A 144 18.66 11.75 6.63
C THR A 144 19.13 13.18 6.35
N LYS A 145 18.90 13.71 5.14
CA LYS A 145 19.30 15.09 4.80
C LYS A 145 18.54 16.15 5.59
N ILE A 146 17.27 15.90 5.91
CA ILE A 146 16.47 16.82 6.73
C ILE A 146 16.91 16.74 8.18
N MET A 147 17.12 15.54 8.70
CA MET A 147 17.61 15.37 10.06
C MET A 147 18.97 16.07 10.26
N ILE A 148 19.87 15.95 9.28
CA ILE A 148 21.14 16.68 9.30
C ILE A 148 20.93 18.19 9.31
N LYS A 149 20.07 18.73 8.41
CA LYS A 149 19.77 20.18 8.38
C LYS A 149 19.13 20.69 9.67
N GLU A 150 18.25 19.93 10.29
CA GLU A 150 17.65 20.32 11.59
C GLU A 150 18.67 20.26 12.73
N LEU A 151 19.57 19.28 12.73
CA LEU A 151 20.68 19.20 13.70
C LEU A 151 21.68 20.35 13.51
N GLU A 152 21.99 20.73 12.27
CA GLU A 152 22.86 21.89 11.97
C GLU A 152 22.23 23.20 12.47
N LYS A 153 20.90 23.40 12.34
CA LYS A 153 20.22 24.58 12.90
C LYS A 153 20.35 24.64 14.43
N ILE A 154 20.08 23.53 15.11
CA ILE A 154 20.18 23.44 16.58
C ILE A 154 21.62 23.73 17.04
N SER A 155 22.61 23.21 16.31
CA SER A 155 24.04 23.45 16.62
C SER A 155 24.49 24.91 16.42
N ASN A 156 23.81 25.66 15.56
CA ASN A 156 24.14 27.09 15.32
C ASN A 156 23.35 28.04 16.24
N GLU A 157 22.41 27.53 17.03
CA GLU A 157 21.63 28.30 18.02
C GLU A 157 22.19 28.17 19.45
N ILE A 158 23.25 27.37 19.65
CA ILE A 158 23.99 27.18 20.90
C ILE A 158 25.32 27.94 20.83
#